data_bce654e4920a399ee1957ccbaee59059
#
_entry.id   bce654e4920a399ee1957ccbaee59059
#
_cell.length_a   1.000
_cell.length_b   1.000
_cell.length_c   1.000
_cell.angle_alpha   90.00
_cell.angle_beta   90.00
_cell.angle_gamma   90.00
#
_symmetry.space_group_name_H-M   'P 1'
#
loop_
_entity.id
_entity.type
_entity.pdbx_description
1 polymer ?
#
loop_
_entity_poly.entity_id
_entity_poly.type
_entity_poly.pdbx_seq_one_letter_code
_entity_poly.pdbx_strand_id
1 'polypeptide(L)'
;MIVVAIIGILAAIAIPLYANVQTRARVAKAQADTRTLASQVSIFAAHMGSLPAALADLTSPAVNGLNQSAGPFMASVPAPPPGGTPAWGVYGYASSTAGTFSITATGDGTTITVP
;
A
#
# COMPACT_ATOMS: atom_id res chain seq x y z
N MET A 1 21.07 -24.49 -34.39
CA MET A 1 19.80 -25.21 -34.13
C MET A 1 19.67 -25.62 -32.66
N ILE A 2 20.71 -26.26 -32.09
CA ILE A 2 20.70 -26.68 -30.67
C ILE A 2 20.55 -25.47 -29.73
N VAL A 3 21.23 -24.36 -30.00
CA VAL A 3 21.18 -23.15 -29.18
C VAL A 3 19.74 -22.58 -29.08
N VAL A 4 19.02 -22.57 -30.20
CA VAL A 4 17.61 -22.11 -30.24
C VAL A 4 16.72 -23.04 -29.45
N ALA A 5 16.96 -24.35 -29.52
CA ALA A 5 16.21 -25.33 -28.74
C ALA A 5 16.41 -25.14 -27.21
N ILE A 6 17.66 -24.89 -26.80
CA ILE A 6 18.00 -24.63 -25.39
C ILE A 6 17.31 -23.33 -24.89
N ILE A 7 17.34 -22.26 -25.68
CA ILE A 7 16.67 -21.00 -25.35
C ILE A 7 15.16 -21.23 -25.20
N GLY A 8 14.54 -22.03 -26.07
CA GLY A 8 13.12 -22.36 -25.99
C GLY A 8 12.76 -23.10 -24.70
N ILE A 9 13.59 -24.06 -24.29
CA ILE A 9 13.38 -24.82 -23.04
C ILE A 9 13.52 -23.89 -21.81
N LEU A 10 14.55 -23.05 -21.79
CA LEU A 10 14.76 -22.10 -20.70
C LEU A 10 13.62 -21.08 -20.61
N ALA A 11 13.14 -20.57 -21.74
CA ALA A 11 12.02 -19.64 -21.78
C ALA A 11 10.73 -20.29 -21.27
N ALA A 12 10.47 -21.55 -21.58
CA ALA A 12 9.30 -22.28 -21.09
C ALA A 12 9.27 -22.42 -19.57
N ILE A 13 10.41 -22.43 -18.90
CA ILE A 13 10.53 -22.49 -17.45
C ILE A 13 10.46 -21.07 -16.84
N ALA A 14 11.16 -20.12 -17.44
CA ALA A 14 11.34 -18.77 -16.89
C ALA A 14 10.07 -17.93 -16.92
N ILE A 15 9.26 -18.02 -17.97
CA ILE A 15 8.07 -17.16 -18.14
C ILE A 15 7.03 -17.38 -17.04
N PRO A 16 6.57 -18.61 -16.74
CA PRO A 16 5.61 -18.83 -15.66
C PRO A 16 6.18 -18.44 -14.28
N LEU A 17 7.45 -18.72 -14.05
CA LEU A 17 8.11 -18.36 -12.77
C LEU A 17 8.18 -16.84 -12.59
N TYR A 18 8.48 -16.10 -13.65
CA TYR A 18 8.55 -14.65 -13.62
C TYR A 18 7.18 -14.00 -13.31
N ALA A 19 6.09 -14.52 -13.87
CA ALA A 19 4.74 -14.05 -13.58
C ALA A 19 4.38 -14.21 -12.09
N ASN A 20 4.73 -15.34 -11.47
CA ASN A 20 4.54 -15.56 -10.03
C ASN A 20 5.36 -14.59 -9.16
N VAL A 21 6.59 -14.31 -9.55
CA VAL A 21 7.46 -13.35 -8.86
C VAL A 21 6.86 -11.94 -8.92
N GLN A 22 6.32 -11.52 -10.06
CA GLN A 22 5.67 -10.23 -10.20
C GLN A 22 4.45 -10.09 -9.28
N THR A 23 3.60 -11.12 -9.21
CA THR A 23 2.45 -11.12 -8.31
C THR A 23 2.88 -10.97 -6.85
N ARG A 24 3.89 -11.72 -6.43
CA ARG A 24 4.43 -11.63 -5.07
C ARG A 24 5.04 -10.26 -4.79
N ALA A 25 5.70 -9.65 -5.76
CA ALA A 25 6.27 -8.31 -5.63
C ALA A 25 5.16 -7.24 -5.44
N ARG A 26 4.07 -7.34 -6.19
CA ARG A 26 2.91 -6.45 -6.01
C ARG A 26 2.28 -6.61 -4.64
N VAL A 27 2.05 -7.83 -4.18
CA VAL A 27 1.52 -8.10 -2.84
C VAL A 27 2.45 -7.55 -1.75
N ALA A 28 3.76 -7.77 -1.88
CA ALA A 28 4.74 -7.26 -0.93
C ALA A 28 4.76 -5.73 -0.89
N LYS A 29 4.66 -5.07 -2.05
CA LYS A 29 4.55 -3.60 -2.12
C LYS A 29 3.29 -3.11 -1.41
N ALA A 30 2.13 -3.70 -1.68
CA ALA A 30 0.87 -3.32 -1.04
C ALA A 30 0.92 -3.53 0.47
N GLN A 31 1.55 -4.61 0.95
CA GLN A 31 1.76 -4.85 2.38
C GLN A 31 2.65 -3.79 3.03
N ALA A 32 3.74 -3.42 2.36
CA ALA A 32 4.64 -2.38 2.85
C ALA A 32 3.95 -1.02 2.89
N ASP A 33 3.24 -0.67 1.84
CA ASP A 33 2.51 0.60 1.74
C ASP A 33 1.41 0.73 2.81
N THR A 34 0.62 -0.33 3.02
CA THR A 34 -0.45 -0.33 4.03
C THR A 34 0.10 -0.22 5.45
N ARG A 35 1.23 -0.87 5.73
CA ARG A 35 1.91 -0.74 7.03
C ARG A 35 2.47 0.66 7.24
N THR A 36 3.06 1.25 6.22
CA THR A 36 3.54 2.63 6.26
C THR A 36 2.39 3.61 6.50
N LEU A 37 1.29 3.45 5.79
CA LEU A 37 0.10 4.27 6.01
C LEU A 37 -0.44 4.12 7.43
N ALA A 38 -0.53 2.89 7.95
CA ALA A 38 -0.99 2.64 9.32
C ALA A 38 -0.09 3.32 10.35
N SER A 39 1.22 3.29 10.15
CA SER A 39 2.18 3.99 11.01
C SER A 39 1.96 5.51 10.97
N GLN A 40 1.78 6.09 9.79
CA GLN A 40 1.54 7.52 9.65
C GLN A 40 0.20 7.97 10.24
N VAL A 41 -0.85 7.15 10.09
CA VAL A 41 -2.15 7.39 10.74
C VAL A 41 -1.99 7.42 12.26
N SER A 42 -1.21 6.50 12.82
CA SER A 42 -0.95 6.47 14.26
C SER A 42 -0.16 7.69 14.74
N ILE A 43 0.81 8.15 13.97
CA ILE A 43 1.58 9.38 14.29
C ILE A 43 0.68 10.61 14.20
N PHE A 44 -0.16 10.70 13.17
CA PHE A 44 -1.15 11.76 13.05
C PHE A 44 -2.09 11.80 14.26
N ALA A 45 -2.63 10.63 14.62
CA ALA A 45 -3.53 10.52 15.77
C ALA A 45 -2.86 10.91 17.10
N ALA A 46 -1.59 10.56 17.27
CA ALA A 46 -0.81 10.95 18.45
C ALA A 46 -0.63 12.48 18.55
N HIS A 47 -0.47 13.15 17.40
CA HIS A 47 -0.34 14.61 17.37
C HIS A 47 -1.67 15.33 17.50
N MET A 48 -2.68 14.88 16.77
CA MET A 48 -3.99 15.54 16.70
C MET A 48 -4.95 15.15 17.83
N GLY A 49 -4.74 14.00 18.45
CA GLY A 49 -5.69 13.41 19.38
C GLY A 49 -6.92 12.77 18.74
N SER A 50 -6.95 12.70 17.41
CA SER A 50 -8.03 12.10 16.62
C SER A 50 -7.49 11.49 15.34
N LEU A 51 -8.22 10.53 14.79
CA LEU A 51 -7.86 9.91 13.51
C LEU A 51 -8.07 10.88 12.35
N PRO A 52 -7.27 10.80 11.26
CA PRO A 52 -7.52 11.57 10.05
C PRO A 52 -8.86 11.19 9.42
N ALA A 53 -9.51 12.12 8.76
CA ALA A 53 -10.75 11.84 8.02
C ALA A 53 -10.47 11.07 6.73
N ALA A 54 -9.32 11.32 6.11
CA ALA A 54 -8.89 10.66 4.89
C ALA A 54 -7.36 10.51 4.86
N LEU A 55 -6.84 9.59 4.04
CA LEU A 55 -5.39 9.43 3.86
C LEU A 55 -4.71 10.69 3.31
N ALA A 56 -5.44 11.51 2.55
CA ALA A 56 -4.92 12.77 2.03
C ALA A 56 -4.51 13.76 3.14
N ASP A 57 -5.11 13.66 4.32
CA ASP A 57 -4.78 14.53 5.46
C ASP A 57 -3.34 14.32 5.94
N LEU A 58 -2.76 13.16 5.69
CA LEU A 58 -1.37 12.86 6.03
C LEU A 58 -0.35 13.64 5.17
N THR A 59 -0.78 14.18 4.05
CA THR A 59 0.09 14.89 3.09
C THR A 59 0.16 16.39 3.33
N SER A 60 -0.56 16.88 4.33
CA SER A 60 -0.64 18.30 4.68
C SER A 60 -0.21 18.53 6.13
N PRO A 61 0.34 19.71 6.46
CA PRO A 61 0.54 20.08 7.85
C PRO A 61 -0.77 20.14 8.61
N ALA A 62 -0.76 19.72 9.87
CA ALA A 62 -1.91 19.74 10.74
C ALA A 62 -1.59 20.50 12.03
N VAL A 63 -2.58 21.22 12.55
CA VAL A 63 -2.48 21.98 13.80
C VAL A 63 -3.42 21.35 14.82
N ASN A 64 -2.90 20.96 15.97
CA ASN A 64 -3.69 20.34 17.03
C ASN A 64 -4.43 21.38 17.90
N GLY A 65 -5.23 20.90 18.84
CA GLY A 65 -5.99 21.75 19.76
C GLY A 65 -5.14 22.64 20.68
N LEU A 66 -3.83 22.39 20.77
CA LEU A 66 -2.87 23.21 21.51
C LEU A 66 -2.15 24.23 20.61
N ASN A 67 -2.63 24.41 19.38
CA ASN A 67 -2.04 25.29 18.37
C ASN A 67 -0.61 24.92 17.97
N GLN A 68 -0.28 23.63 18.05
CA GLN A 68 1.01 23.08 17.62
C GLN A 68 0.87 22.50 16.21
N SER A 69 1.74 22.91 15.31
CA SER A 69 1.77 22.42 13.92
C SER A 69 2.75 21.26 13.78
N ALA A 70 2.35 20.25 13.05
CA ALA A 70 3.23 19.14 12.63
C ALA A 70 2.87 18.69 11.21
N GLY A 71 3.83 18.04 10.58
CA GLY A 71 3.65 17.49 9.24
C GLY A 71 4.29 18.34 8.14
N PRO A 72 4.09 17.97 6.89
CA PRO A 72 3.31 16.80 6.47
C PRO A 72 3.91 15.48 6.98
N PHE A 73 3.04 14.52 7.28
CA PHE A 73 3.45 13.22 7.82
C PHE A 73 4.03 12.31 6.75
N MET A 74 3.66 12.55 5.51
CA MET A 74 4.23 11.90 4.34
C MET A 74 4.13 12.84 3.11
N ALA A 75 5.01 12.63 2.14
CA ALA A 75 5.06 13.48 0.95
C ALA A 75 3.82 13.28 0.06
N SER A 76 3.38 12.03 -0.08
CA SER A 76 2.20 11.66 -0.87
C SER A 76 1.69 10.29 -0.42
N VAL A 77 0.41 10.03 -0.65
CA VAL A 77 -0.15 8.69 -0.47
C VAL A 77 0.45 7.77 -1.54
N PRO A 78 1.01 6.61 -1.16
CA PRO A 78 1.62 5.70 -2.14
C PRO A 78 0.62 5.27 -3.22
N ALA A 79 1.09 5.21 -4.46
CA ALA A 79 0.31 4.63 -5.54
C ALA A 79 0.24 3.11 -5.39
N PRO A 80 -0.90 2.48 -5.73
CA PRO A 80 -1.00 1.02 -5.72
C PRO A 80 -0.03 0.39 -6.73
N PRO A 81 0.32 -0.89 -6.55
CA PRO A 81 1.17 -1.58 -7.51
C PRO A 81 0.55 -1.56 -8.91
N PRO A 82 1.33 -1.30 -9.96
CA PRO A 82 0.82 -1.35 -11.32
C PRO A 82 0.58 -2.80 -11.78
N GLY A 83 -0.44 -3.01 -12.60
CA GLY A 83 -0.78 -4.32 -13.14
C GLY A 83 -1.57 -5.19 -12.17
N GLY A 84 -1.57 -6.48 -12.43
CA GLY A 84 -2.34 -7.46 -11.67
C GLY A 84 -3.68 -7.81 -12.33
N THR A 85 -4.25 -8.94 -11.92
CA THR A 85 -5.55 -9.41 -12.38
C THR A 85 -6.30 -10.05 -11.22
N PRO A 86 -7.34 -9.39 -10.66
CA PRO A 86 -7.75 -8.00 -10.92
C PRO A 86 -6.66 -6.98 -10.60
N ALA A 87 -6.71 -5.81 -11.25
CA ALA A 87 -5.78 -4.73 -10.99
C ALA A 87 -5.92 -4.19 -9.56
N TRP A 88 -4.81 -3.68 -9.01
CA TRP A 88 -4.80 -3.06 -7.69
C TRP A 88 -5.51 -1.70 -7.73
N GLY A 89 -6.48 -1.53 -6.84
CA GLY A 89 -7.14 -0.25 -6.64
C GLY A 89 -6.40 0.65 -5.65
N VAL A 90 -6.84 1.89 -5.53
CA VAL A 90 -6.33 2.82 -4.51
C VAL A 90 -6.54 2.23 -3.12
N TYR A 91 -5.66 2.56 -2.20
CA TYR A 91 -5.76 2.07 -0.83
C TYR A 91 -7.01 2.62 -0.15
N GLY A 92 -7.82 1.73 0.41
CA GLY A 92 -9.00 2.09 1.18
C GLY A 92 -8.63 2.49 2.61
N TYR A 93 -9.40 3.41 3.18
CA TYR A 93 -9.26 3.84 4.56
C TYR A 93 -10.64 3.96 5.19
N ALA A 94 -10.76 3.43 6.38
CA ALA A 94 -11.95 3.59 7.21
C ALA A 94 -11.54 3.86 8.65
N SER A 95 -12.22 4.80 9.30
CA SER A 95 -12.03 5.10 10.71
C SER A 95 -13.35 5.01 11.45
N SER A 96 -13.30 4.67 12.73
CA SER A 96 -14.47 4.62 13.60
C SER A 96 -14.40 5.70 14.68
N THR A 97 -15.56 6.03 15.23
CA THR A 97 -15.67 6.94 16.38
C THR A 97 -15.06 6.35 17.66
N ALA A 98 -14.83 5.03 17.67
CA ALA A 98 -14.15 4.35 18.79
C ALA A 98 -12.62 4.49 18.77
N GLY A 99 -12.07 5.22 17.78
CA GLY A 99 -10.62 5.44 17.68
C GLY A 99 -9.88 4.30 16.99
N THR A 100 -10.58 3.44 16.27
CA THR A 100 -9.98 2.39 15.45
C THR A 100 -10.02 2.75 13.97
N PHE A 101 -9.07 2.25 13.21
CA PHE A 101 -9.03 2.44 11.77
C PHE A 101 -8.63 1.17 11.05
N SER A 102 -8.89 1.09 9.78
CA SER A 102 -8.41 0.03 8.90
C SER A 102 -7.97 0.59 7.56
N ILE A 103 -6.92 0.00 7.02
CA ILE A 103 -6.41 0.31 5.69
C ILE A 103 -6.46 -0.97 4.87
N THR A 104 -7.06 -0.89 3.69
CA THR A 104 -7.24 -2.05 2.82
C THR A 104 -6.56 -1.84 1.47
N ALA A 105 -6.02 -2.92 0.94
CA ALA A 105 -5.48 -2.98 -0.41
C ALA A 105 -5.99 -4.25 -1.08
N THR A 106 -6.53 -4.14 -2.27
CA THR A 106 -7.12 -5.26 -2.99
C THR A 106 -6.60 -5.30 -4.43
N GLY A 107 -6.18 -6.46 -4.86
CA GLY A 107 -5.70 -6.74 -6.20
C GLY A 107 -5.14 -8.15 -6.30
N ASP A 108 -4.93 -8.65 -7.51
CA ASP A 108 -4.47 -10.01 -7.78
C ASP A 108 -5.28 -11.08 -7.03
N GLY A 109 -6.58 -10.84 -6.80
CA GLY A 109 -7.44 -11.75 -6.04
C GLY A 109 -7.15 -11.80 -4.54
N THR A 110 -6.35 -10.88 -4.01
CA THR A 110 -5.93 -10.81 -2.61
C THR A 110 -6.40 -9.52 -1.96
N THR A 111 -6.81 -9.60 -0.71
CA THR A 111 -7.14 -8.43 0.10
C THR A 111 -6.22 -8.38 1.31
N ILE A 112 -5.59 -7.23 1.52
CA ILE A 112 -4.72 -6.95 2.66
C ILE A 112 -5.45 -5.94 3.55
N THR A 113 -5.53 -6.22 4.83
CA THR A 113 -6.16 -5.32 5.81
C THR A 113 -5.19 -5.09 6.97
N VAL A 114 -5.00 -3.82 7.35
CA VAL A 114 -4.11 -3.40 8.45
C VAL A 114 -4.87 -2.38 9.31
N PRO A 115 -4.81 -2.44 10.59
CA PRO A 115 -4.29 -3.51 11.45
C PRO A 115 -5.14 -4.76 11.49
#